data_27875c2c880a5e0f4d9d136f54c1f1bc
#
_entry.id   27875c2c880a5e0f4d9d136f54c1f1bc
#
_cell.length_a   1.000
_cell.length_b   1.000
_cell.length_c   1.000
_cell.angle_alpha   90.00
_cell.angle_beta   90.00
_cell.angle_gamma   90.00
#
_symmetry.space_group_name_H-M   'P 1'
#
loop_
_entity.id
_entity.type
_entity.pdbx_description
1 polymer ?
#
loop_
_entity_poly.entity_id
_entity_poly.type
_entity_poly.pdbx_seq_one_letter_code
_entity_poly.pdbx_strand_id
1 'polypeptide(L)'
;MKKVFMLLAMMAMPFAMQAQTKFHDAEANEAKGAVKSLTVSMMGMDRTYQFSEDGKIVSGDISDAKYDADGYIQSAKMNMQGQSSEIKFVWENGQLKGQVLEVMGNELKMTNVYDENGVATGVKIDMGGQEMEQKYTDIKLDDHGNWISRTSSMMGQEMVTTRKIEYYE
;
A
#
# COMPACT_ATOMS: atom_id res chain seq x y z
N MET A 1 45.68 35.30 32.03
CA MET A 1 44.60 35.35 30.98
C MET A 1 44.77 34.16 30.12
N LYS A 2 44.00 33.06 30.38
CA LYS A 2 44.01 31.82 29.57
C LYS A 2 42.82 31.87 28.65
N LYS A 3 43.07 31.98 27.33
CA LYS A 3 42.05 31.93 26.29
C LYS A 3 41.68 30.45 26.06
N VAL A 4 40.46 30.07 26.45
CA VAL A 4 39.87 28.76 26.13
C VAL A 4 39.28 28.86 24.73
N PHE A 5 39.90 28.21 23.77
CA PHE A 5 39.32 27.99 22.45
C PHE A 5 38.32 26.81 22.55
N MET A 6 37.05 27.14 22.48
CA MET A 6 35.97 26.16 22.41
C MET A 6 35.82 25.74 20.93
N LEU A 7 36.34 24.55 20.62
CA LEU A 7 36.22 23.94 19.29
C LEU A 7 34.81 23.39 19.17
N LEU A 8 33.95 24.08 18.42
CA LEU A 8 32.59 23.61 18.05
C LEU A 8 32.75 22.58 16.95
N ALA A 9 32.78 21.29 17.32
CA ALA A 9 32.67 20.20 16.36
C ALA A 9 31.23 20.16 15.85
N MET A 10 30.97 20.73 14.66
CA MET A 10 29.76 20.46 13.90
C MET A 10 29.82 19.02 13.43
N MET A 11 29.10 18.15 14.11
CA MET A 11 28.76 16.84 13.55
C MET A 11 27.83 17.07 12.37
N ALA A 12 28.39 17.02 11.16
CA ALA A 12 27.61 16.83 9.94
C ALA A 12 27.02 15.45 10.02
N MET A 13 25.76 15.33 10.48
CA MET A 13 24.96 14.13 10.23
C MET A 13 24.80 14.01 8.72
N PRO A 14 25.16 12.87 8.10
CA PRO A 14 24.75 12.62 6.75
C PRO A 14 23.21 12.55 6.79
N PHE A 15 22.56 13.58 6.27
CA PHE A 15 21.18 13.43 5.80
C PHE A 15 21.27 12.36 4.72
N ALA A 16 20.90 11.11 5.04
CA ALA A 16 20.50 10.18 4.04
C ALA A 16 19.34 10.86 3.29
N MET A 17 19.62 11.35 2.09
CA MET A 17 18.59 11.74 1.15
C MET A 17 17.86 10.43 0.86
N GLN A 18 16.81 10.14 1.63
CA GLN A 18 15.82 9.18 1.19
C GLN A 18 15.31 9.72 -0.14
N ALA A 19 15.52 8.96 -1.20
CA ALA A 19 14.96 9.28 -2.49
C ALA A 19 13.47 9.52 -2.26
N GLN A 20 13.04 10.76 -2.45
CA GLN A 20 11.65 11.13 -2.25
C GLN A 20 10.88 10.45 -3.38
N THR A 21 10.11 9.43 -3.06
CA THR A 21 9.32 8.73 -4.05
C THR A 21 8.35 9.72 -4.69
N LYS A 22 8.34 9.78 -6.01
CA LYS A 22 7.46 10.67 -6.78
C LYS A 22 6.05 10.12 -6.86
N PHE A 23 5.91 8.80 -6.79
CA PHE A 23 4.65 8.08 -6.90
C PHE A 23 4.40 7.26 -5.64
N HIS A 24 3.13 7.09 -5.30
CA HIS A 24 2.65 6.42 -4.09
C HIS A 24 1.95 5.08 -4.38
N ASP A 25 2.38 4.37 -5.44
CA ASP A 25 1.72 3.13 -5.87
C ASP A 25 1.96 1.96 -4.89
N ALA A 26 3.10 1.95 -4.18
CA ALA A 26 3.32 0.99 -3.10
C ALA A 26 2.34 1.21 -1.94
N GLU A 27 2.03 2.47 -1.60
CA GLU A 27 1.06 2.82 -0.57
C GLU A 27 -0.37 2.46 -1.00
N ALA A 28 -0.69 2.54 -2.30
CA ALA A 28 -1.94 2.02 -2.85
C ALA A 28 -2.08 0.49 -2.68
N ASN A 29 -0.97 -0.19 -2.43
CA ASN A 29 -0.89 -1.61 -2.08
C ASN A 29 -0.61 -1.84 -0.59
N GLU A 30 -0.91 -0.87 0.27
CA GLU A 30 -0.68 -0.93 1.73
C GLU A 30 0.78 -1.23 2.10
N ALA A 31 1.75 -0.71 1.34
CA ALA A 31 3.17 -0.85 1.63
C ALA A 31 3.86 0.52 1.61
N LYS A 32 4.69 0.81 2.61
CA LYS A 32 5.39 2.08 2.79
C LYS A 32 6.89 1.90 2.57
N GLY A 33 7.55 2.98 2.19
CA GLY A 33 9.00 3.01 1.98
C GLY A 33 9.39 2.80 0.52
N ALA A 34 10.69 2.66 0.27
CA ALA A 34 11.24 2.48 -1.07
C ALA A 34 11.06 1.01 -1.54
N VAL A 35 9.81 0.61 -1.76
CA VAL A 35 9.46 -0.76 -2.14
C VAL A 35 9.90 -1.04 -3.58
N LYS A 36 10.66 -2.11 -3.77
CA LYS A 36 11.10 -2.62 -5.07
C LYS A 36 10.15 -3.67 -5.62
N SER A 37 9.73 -4.60 -4.77
CA SER A 37 8.75 -5.63 -5.14
C SER A 37 7.88 -6.00 -3.95
N LEU A 38 6.65 -6.40 -4.23
CA LEU A 38 5.65 -6.88 -3.29
C LEU A 38 5.00 -8.15 -3.85
N THR A 39 5.23 -9.28 -3.22
CA THR A 39 4.55 -10.54 -3.55
C THR A 39 3.52 -10.83 -2.47
N VAL A 40 2.26 -10.99 -2.86
CA VAL A 40 1.14 -11.37 -2.00
C VAL A 40 0.80 -12.83 -2.28
N SER A 41 0.81 -13.65 -1.23
CA SER A 41 0.47 -15.08 -1.30
C SER A 41 -0.82 -15.33 -0.55
N MET A 42 -1.81 -15.88 -1.23
CA MET A 42 -3.13 -16.19 -0.69
C MET A 42 -3.65 -17.48 -1.33
N MET A 43 -4.05 -18.46 -0.52
CA MET A 43 -4.59 -19.76 -0.99
C MET A 43 -3.68 -20.49 -2.00
N GLY A 44 -2.35 -20.37 -1.84
CA GLY A 44 -1.37 -20.97 -2.75
C GLY A 44 -1.20 -20.27 -4.09
N MET A 45 -1.79 -19.10 -4.26
CA MET A 45 -1.61 -18.23 -5.42
C MET A 45 -0.76 -17.03 -5.04
N ASP A 46 0.27 -16.76 -5.85
CA ASP A 46 1.16 -15.63 -5.68
C ASP A 46 0.86 -14.55 -6.73
N ARG A 47 0.79 -13.31 -6.28
CA ARG A 47 0.71 -12.13 -7.13
C ARG A 47 1.85 -11.18 -6.80
N THR A 48 2.67 -10.85 -7.79
CA THR A 48 3.83 -9.98 -7.61
C THR A 48 3.63 -8.65 -8.32
N TYR A 49 3.89 -7.57 -7.59
CA TYR A 49 3.96 -6.20 -8.10
C TYR A 49 5.41 -5.74 -8.04
N GLN A 50 5.84 -5.02 -9.07
CA GLN A 50 7.16 -4.40 -9.12
C GLN A 50 7.00 -2.89 -9.23
N PHE A 51 7.90 -2.16 -8.58
CA PHE A 51 7.89 -0.71 -8.55
C PHE A 51 9.25 -0.19 -9.03
N SER A 52 9.24 0.97 -9.67
CA SER A 52 10.46 1.71 -10.01
C SER A 52 11.01 2.44 -8.78
N GLU A 53 12.25 2.93 -8.85
CA GLU A 53 12.89 3.66 -7.74
C GLU A 53 12.13 4.93 -7.34
N ASP A 54 11.37 5.54 -8.25
CA ASP A 54 10.50 6.69 -7.98
C ASP A 54 9.10 6.29 -7.49
N GLY A 55 8.88 5.01 -7.16
CA GLY A 55 7.69 4.48 -6.51
C GLY A 55 6.52 4.11 -7.44
N LYS A 56 6.71 4.21 -8.77
CA LYS A 56 5.65 3.87 -9.74
C LYS A 56 5.56 2.38 -9.98
N ILE A 57 4.33 1.83 -10.02
CA ILE A 57 4.11 0.45 -10.42
C ILE A 57 4.48 0.23 -11.90
N VAL A 58 5.31 -0.78 -12.17
CA VAL A 58 5.84 -1.09 -13.51
C VAL A 58 5.41 -2.46 -14.02
N SER A 59 4.80 -3.26 -13.16
CA SER A 59 4.28 -4.58 -13.51
C SER A 59 2.99 -4.88 -12.75
N GLY A 60 2.29 -5.91 -13.16
CA GLY A 60 1.04 -6.36 -12.57
C GLY A 60 -0.15 -6.18 -13.51
N ASP A 61 -1.34 -6.30 -12.96
CA ASP A 61 -2.59 -6.26 -13.71
C ASP A 61 -3.15 -4.84 -13.89
N ILE A 62 -2.32 -3.80 -13.65
CA ILE A 62 -2.71 -2.39 -13.68
C ILE A 62 -2.15 -1.71 -14.92
N SER A 63 -2.99 -0.99 -15.64
CA SER A 63 -2.65 -0.16 -16.80
C SER A 63 -3.39 1.17 -16.78
N ASP A 64 -2.99 2.09 -17.66
CA ASP A 64 -3.64 3.41 -17.84
C ASP A 64 -3.80 4.20 -16.54
N ALA A 65 -2.83 4.12 -15.63
CA ALA A 65 -2.84 4.80 -14.35
C ALA A 65 -2.82 6.32 -14.52
N LYS A 66 -3.73 7.01 -13.83
CA LYS A 66 -3.82 8.46 -13.74
C LYS A 66 -3.46 8.91 -12.33
N TYR A 67 -2.65 9.97 -12.26
CA TYR A 67 -2.11 10.50 -11.00
C TYR A 67 -2.55 11.94 -10.79
N ASP A 68 -2.63 12.36 -9.54
CA ASP A 68 -2.71 13.77 -9.19
C ASP A 68 -1.34 14.45 -9.23
N ALA A 69 -1.31 15.75 -8.86
CA ALA A 69 -0.09 16.55 -8.87
C ALA A 69 0.95 16.06 -7.85
N ASP A 70 0.51 15.40 -6.79
CA ASP A 70 1.36 14.92 -5.69
C ASP A 70 1.84 13.47 -5.92
N GLY A 71 1.42 12.82 -7.03
CA GLY A 71 1.85 11.47 -7.40
C GLY A 71 1.01 10.34 -6.83
N TYR A 72 -0.18 10.64 -6.27
CA TYR A 72 -1.12 9.63 -5.83
C TYR A 72 -1.96 9.14 -7.01
N ILE A 73 -2.03 7.82 -7.19
CA ILE A 73 -2.88 7.21 -8.21
C ILE A 73 -4.35 7.48 -7.91
N GLN A 74 -5.08 8.02 -8.88
CA GLN A 74 -6.50 8.36 -8.75
C GLN A 74 -7.39 7.32 -9.43
N SER A 75 -6.96 6.81 -10.57
CA SER A 75 -7.65 5.72 -11.26
C SER A 75 -6.69 4.94 -12.14
N ALA A 76 -7.07 3.71 -12.44
CA ALA A 76 -6.34 2.85 -13.37
C ALA A 76 -7.31 1.84 -14.00
N LYS A 77 -6.84 1.09 -14.98
CA LYS A 77 -7.50 -0.13 -15.44
C LYS A 77 -6.87 -1.34 -14.77
N MET A 78 -7.70 -2.17 -14.20
CA MET A 78 -7.31 -3.46 -13.65
C MET A 78 -7.73 -4.57 -14.64
N ASN A 79 -6.76 -5.39 -15.04
CA ASN A 79 -7.00 -6.51 -15.95
C ASN A 79 -7.12 -7.79 -15.12
N MET A 80 -8.31 -8.39 -15.12
CA MET A 80 -8.59 -9.65 -14.45
C MET A 80 -9.16 -10.66 -15.45
N GLN A 81 -8.47 -11.78 -15.64
CA GLN A 81 -8.93 -12.88 -16.51
C GLN A 81 -9.38 -12.44 -17.92
N GLY A 82 -8.65 -11.46 -18.49
CA GLY A 82 -8.95 -10.94 -19.85
C GLY A 82 -10.07 -9.90 -19.91
N GLN A 83 -10.64 -9.51 -18.77
CA GLN A 83 -11.55 -8.37 -18.64
C GLN A 83 -10.85 -7.20 -17.99
N SER A 84 -11.07 -6.00 -18.53
CA SER A 84 -10.53 -4.75 -17.97
C SER A 84 -11.64 -3.99 -17.26
N SER A 85 -11.42 -3.66 -15.99
CA SER A 85 -12.32 -2.85 -15.17
C SER A 85 -11.62 -1.59 -14.69
N GLU A 86 -12.34 -0.48 -14.60
CA GLU A 86 -11.80 0.73 -13.99
C GLU A 86 -11.76 0.57 -12.46
N ILE A 87 -10.63 0.90 -11.86
CA ILE A 87 -10.46 1.05 -10.42
C ILE A 87 -10.18 2.50 -10.10
N LYS A 88 -10.86 3.04 -9.09
CA LYS A 88 -10.64 4.38 -8.53
C LYS A 88 -10.08 4.25 -7.12
N PHE A 89 -9.15 5.13 -6.78
CA PHE A 89 -8.51 5.16 -5.47
C PHE A 89 -8.98 6.40 -4.70
N VAL A 90 -9.30 6.22 -3.44
CA VAL A 90 -9.75 7.30 -2.54
C VAL A 90 -8.68 7.53 -1.50
N TRP A 91 -8.12 8.73 -1.49
CA TRP A 91 -7.06 9.14 -0.58
C TRP A 91 -7.55 10.20 0.40
N GLU A 92 -7.03 10.16 1.62
CA GLU A 92 -7.27 11.17 2.65
C GLU A 92 -6.01 11.34 3.48
N ASN A 93 -5.47 12.57 3.52
CA ASN A 93 -4.24 12.91 4.25
C ASN A 93 -3.04 12.00 3.91
N GLY A 94 -2.87 11.65 2.63
CA GLY A 94 -1.81 10.75 2.17
C GLY A 94 -2.01 9.28 2.52
N GLN A 95 -3.16 8.88 3.03
CA GLN A 95 -3.50 7.50 3.33
C GLN A 95 -4.60 6.99 2.39
N LEU A 96 -4.42 5.79 1.85
CA LEU A 96 -5.44 5.14 1.03
C LEU A 96 -6.67 4.82 1.89
N LYS A 97 -7.77 5.52 1.68
CA LYS A 97 -9.05 5.25 2.38
C LYS A 97 -9.82 4.11 1.77
N GLY A 98 -9.66 3.88 0.48
CA GLY A 98 -10.37 2.79 -0.16
C GLY A 98 -10.24 2.80 -1.68
N GLN A 99 -10.99 1.91 -2.27
CA GLN A 99 -11.02 1.68 -3.71
C GLN A 99 -12.47 1.46 -4.17
N VAL A 100 -12.75 1.86 -5.39
CA VAL A 100 -14.04 1.60 -6.05
C VAL A 100 -13.77 0.89 -7.37
N LEU A 101 -14.31 -0.31 -7.53
CA LEU A 101 -14.25 -1.08 -8.76
C LEU A 101 -15.63 -1.14 -9.39
N GLU A 102 -15.69 -1.09 -10.71
CA GLU A 102 -16.89 -1.43 -11.45
C GLU A 102 -16.82 -2.91 -11.86
N VAL A 103 -17.71 -3.73 -11.30
CA VAL A 103 -17.79 -5.17 -11.57
C VAL A 103 -19.17 -5.50 -12.11
N MET A 104 -19.25 -5.93 -13.37
CA MET A 104 -20.53 -6.33 -14.02
C MET A 104 -21.62 -5.25 -13.94
N GLY A 105 -21.23 -3.96 -14.04
CA GLY A 105 -22.17 -2.83 -13.97
C GLY A 105 -22.62 -2.44 -12.56
N ASN A 106 -22.02 -3.03 -11.53
CA ASN A 106 -22.22 -2.65 -10.14
C ASN A 106 -20.93 -2.04 -9.55
N GLU A 107 -21.07 -1.04 -8.69
CA GLU A 107 -19.95 -0.52 -7.93
C GLU A 107 -19.67 -1.43 -6.73
N LEU A 108 -18.42 -1.87 -6.64
CA LEU A 108 -17.83 -2.50 -5.46
C LEU A 108 -16.97 -1.47 -4.75
N LYS A 109 -17.41 -1.00 -3.57
CA LYS A 109 -16.64 -0.07 -2.73
C LYS A 109 -15.94 -0.82 -1.62
N MET A 110 -14.65 -0.61 -1.51
CA MET A 110 -13.83 -1.13 -0.42
C MET A 110 -13.29 0.05 0.38
N THR A 111 -13.54 0.08 1.69
CA THR A 111 -13.07 1.13 2.59
C THR A 111 -12.18 0.51 3.66
N ASN A 112 -10.92 0.93 3.70
CA ASN A 112 -9.95 0.44 4.66
C ASN A 112 -10.26 0.97 6.06
N VAL A 113 -10.09 0.11 7.06
CA VAL A 113 -10.17 0.45 8.49
C VAL A 113 -8.76 0.38 9.06
N TYR A 114 -8.32 1.47 9.71
CA TYR A 114 -6.98 1.59 10.26
C TYR A 114 -7.02 1.74 11.77
N ASP A 115 -5.97 1.27 12.44
CA ASP A 115 -5.71 1.58 13.85
C ASP A 115 -5.04 2.96 14.01
N GLU A 116 -4.73 3.31 15.26
CA GLU A 116 -4.05 4.57 15.61
C GLU A 116 -2.62 4.70 15.06
N ASN A 117 -1.99 3.58 14.70
CA ASN A 117 -0.65 3.52 14.12
C ASN A 117 -0.70 3.54 12.58
N GLY A 118 -1.90 3.59 11.98
CA GLY A 118 -2.11 3.57 10.54
C GLY A 118 -1.89 2.19 9.90
N VAL A 119 -2.03 1.12 10.69
CA VAL A 119 -2.04 -0.26 10.20
C VAL A 119 -3.47 -0.65 9.84
N ALA A 120 -3.68 -1.21 8.65
CA ALA A 120 -4.99 -1.66 8.21
C ALA A 120 -5.44 -2.88 9.04
N THR A 121 -6.53 -2.73 9.77
CA THR A 121 -7.13 -3.75 10.66
C THR A 121 -8.39 -4.38 10.08
N GLY A 122 -8.80 -3.94 8.90
CA GLY A 122 -9.95 -4.50 8.21
C GLY A 122 -10.31 -3.72 6.95
N VAL A 123 -11.33 -4.21 6.28
CA VAL A 123 -11.95 -3.56 5.12
C VAL A 123 -13.47 -3.69 5.20
N LYS A 124 -14.17 -2.60 4.93
CA LYS A 124 -15.61 -2.60 4.70
C LYS A 124 -15.86 -2.68 3.21
N ILE A 125 -16.71 -3.58 2.82
CA ILE A 125 -17.05 -3.89 1.42
C ILE A 125 -18.53 -3.59 1.25
N ASP A 126 -18.86 -2.67 0.34
CA ASP A 126 -20.24 -2.38 -0.08
C ASP A 126 -20.41 -2.81 -1.54
N MET A 127 -21.36 -3.69 -1.77
CA MET A 127 -21.75 -4.14 -3.10
C MET A 127 -23.27 -3.92 -3.28
N GLY A 128 -23.61 -2.83 -3.96
CA GLY A 128 -25.00 -2.50 -4.25
C GLY A 128 -25.88 -2.26 -3.01
N GLY A 129 -25.30 -1.69 -1.93
CA GLY A 129 -25.98 -1.40 -0.67
C GLY A 129 -25.95 -2.55 0.35
N GLN A 130 -25.27 -3.64 0.04
CA GLN A 130 -24.98 -4.70 1.01
C GLN A 130 -23.57 -4.48 1.58
N GLU A 131 -23.52 -4.12 2.85
CA GLU A 131 -22.26 -3.90 3.56
C GLU A 131 -21.80 -5.17 4.25
N MET A 132 -20.52 -5.50 4.08
CA MET A 132 -19.81 -6.54 4.81
C MET A 132 -18.55 -5.94 5.41
N GLU A 133 -18.17 -6.39 6.60
CA GLU A 133 -16.90 -6.02 7.22
C GLU A 133 -16.01 -7.25 7.33
N GLN A 134 -14.80 -7.16 6.79
CA GLN A 134 -13.76 -8.15 6.93
C GLN A 134 -12.70 -7.61 7.88
N LYS A 135 -12.51 -8.26 9.02
CA LYS A 135 -11.48 -7.89 10.01
C LYS A 135 -10.21 -8.68 9.75
N TYR A 136 -9.09 -8.04 10.04
CA TYR A 136 -7.77 -8.67 10.04
C TYR A 136 -7.31 -8.92 11.47
N THR A 137 -6.82 -10.14 11.72
CA THR A 137 -6.24 -10.58 12.99
C THR A 137 -4.83 -11.11 12.75
N ASP A 138 -4.09 -11.40 13.81
CA ASP A 138 -2.73 -11.99 13.77
C ASP A 138 -1.79 -11.22 12.82
N ILE A 139 -1.90 -9.88 12.82
CA ILE A 139 -1.12 -9.02 11.95
C ILE A 139 0.34 -9.03 12.42
N LYS A 140 1.25 -9.44 11.52
CA LYS A 140 2.70 -9.36 11.72
C LYS A 140 3.27 -8.28 10.83
N LEU A 141 4.16 -7.47 11.37
CA LEU A 141 4.81 -6.38 10.66
C LEU A 141 6.29 -6.70 10.43
N ASP A 142 6.87 -6.11 9.38
CA ASP A 142 8.32 -6.05 9.18
C ASP A 142 8.93 -4.84 9.93
N ASP A 143 10.24 -4.67 9.79
CA ASP A 143 10.97 -3.58 10.43
C ASP A 143 10.62 -2.18 9.86
N HIS A 144 9.93 -2.11 8.72
CA HIS A 144 9.42 -0.89 8.10
C HIS A 144 7.96 -0.57 8.53
N GLY A 145 7.37 -1.44 9.37
CA GLY A 145 5.98 -1.30 9.81
C GLY A 145 4.95 -1.74 8.76
N ASN A 146 5.37 -2.46 7.72
CA ASN A 146 4.48 -3.04 6.73
C ASN A 146 4.01 -4.42 7.18
N TRP A 147 2.73 -4.72 7.02
CA TRP A 147 2.25 -6.05 7.35
C TRP A 147 2.83 -7.10 6.37
N ILE A 148 3.28 -8.23 6.92
CA ILE A 148 3.83 -9.37 6.17
C ILE A 148 3.00 -10.63 6.32
N SER A 149 2.10 -10.66 7.29
CA SER A 149 1.12 -11.74 7.47
C SER A 149 -0.09 -11.19 8.19
N ARG A 150 -1.27 -11.62 7.78
CA ARG A 150 -2.53 -11.36 8.49
C ARG A 150 -3.54 -12.47 8.23
N THR A 151 -4.43 -12.69 9.18
CA THR A 151 -5.57 -13.60 9.07
C THR A 151 -6.82 -12.78 8.80
N SER A 152 -7.65 -13.20 7.85
CA SER A 152 -8.97 -12.63 7.61
C SER A 152 -10.03 -13.72 7.74
N SER A 153 -11.22 -13.34 8.21
CA SER A 153 -12.37 -14.24 8.27
C SER A 153 -13.40 -13.82 7.24
N MET A 154 -13.78 -14.73 6.37
CA MET A 154 -14.84 -14.54 5.39
C MET A 154 -15.83 -15.71 5.47
N MET A 155 -17.10 -15.43 5.73
CA MET A 155 -18.16 -16.45 5.87
C MET A 155 -17.81 -17.57 6.87
N GLY A 156 -17.10 -17.23 7.95
CA GLY A 156 -16.69 -18.18 8.99
C GLY A 156 -15.48 -19.04 8.63
N GLN A 157 -14.84 -18.80 7.51
CA GLN A 157 -13.56 -19.42 7.13
C GLN A 157 -12.42 -18.46 7.37
N GLU A 158 -11.40 -18.91 8.07
CA GLU A 158 -10.17 -18.17 8.26
C GLU A 158 -9.23 -18.37 7.07
N MET A 159 -8.65 -17.28 6.62
CA MET A 159 -7.73 -17.26 5.50
C MET A 159 -6.49 -16.45 5.87
N VAL A 160 -5.34 -17.09 5.79
CA VAL A 160 -4.05 -16.42 6.02
C VAL A 160 -3.53 -15.86 4.70
N THR A 161 -3.20 -14.58 4.72
CA THR A 161 -2.50 -13.91 3.63
C THR A 161 -1.11 -13.53 4.09
N THR A 162 -0.10 -13.82 3.29
CA THR A 162 1.27 -13.43 3.57
C THR A 162 1.82 -12.52 2.48
N ARG A 163 2.82 -11.69 2.81
CA ARG A 163 3.53 -10.85 1.87
C ARG A 163 5.04 -10.99 2.02
N LYS A 164 5.73 -10.93 0.89
CA LYS A 164 7.17 -10.72 0.82
C LYS A 164 7.39 -9.35 0.20
N ILE A 165 8.13 -8.49 0.89
CA ILE A 165 8.44 -7.13 0.43
C ILE A 165 9.96 -7.03 0.27
N GLU A 166 10.39 -6.50 -0.87
CA GLU A 166 11.79 -6.19 -1.14
C GLU A 166 11.89 -4.68 -1.33
N TYR A 167 12.95 -4.09 -0.77
CA TYR A 167 13.19 -2.65 -0.78
C TYR A 167 14.38 -2.31 -1.65
N TYR A 168 14.39 -1.09 -2.16
CA TYR A 168 15.60 -0.49 -2.71
C TYR A 168 16.56 -0.13 -1.57
N GLU A 169 17.87 -0.25 -1.81
CA GLU A 169 18.95 0.14 -0.88
C GLU A 169 19.16 1.65 -0.85
#